data_d2eca667bdd89eb6a409b0a9b557a57a
#
_entry.id   d2eca667bdd89eb6a409b0a9b557a57a
#
_cell.length_a   1.000
_cell.length_b   1.000
_cell.length_c   1.000
_cell.angle_alpha   90.00
_cell.angle_beta   90.00
_cell.angle_gamma   90.00
#
_symmetry.space_group_name_H-M   'P 1'
#
loop_
_entity.id
_entity.type
_entity.pdbx_description
1 polymer ?
#
loop_
_entity_poly.entity_id
_entity_poly.type
_entity_poly.pdbx_seq_one_letter_code
_entity_poly.pdbx_strand_id
1 'polypeptide(L)'
;DTVEEIEVKEEEVQAEYEELNTLQTKLVGQQTEVQKMIDENKEKLSNIQSEIDANAAALEKAKEVERIQQEQAGNNYIPSTGGNVVSGNGYFTHPCPGMSYQSSYFGEIRPYEVGGHKGHDYAAAVGTPTYAAAAGTVVIAGFSYSAGNWVVINHGNGLVTKYMHHSALAVRAGQYVEK
;
A
#
# COMPACT_ATOMS: atom_id res chain seq x y z
N ASP A 1 -69.00 23.27 5.47
CA ASP A 1 -69.17 24.42 4.53
C ASP A 1 -68.02 24.40 3.53
N THR A 2 -68.35 24.66 2.25
CA THR A 2 -67.36 24.61 1.16
C THR A 2 -66.17 25.56 1.35
N VAL A 3 -66.30 26.60 2.15
CA VAL A 3 -65.22 27.54 2.48
C VAL A 3 -64.25 26.90 3.46
N GLU A 4 -64.69 26.23 4.50
CA GLU A 4 -63.87 25.52 5.47
C GLU A 4 -63.11 24.34 4.82
N GLU A 5 -63.72 23.65 3.87
CA GLU A 5 -63.03 22.58 3.10
C GLU A 5 -61.94 23.12 2.21
N ILE A 6 -62.09 24.34 1.67
CA ILE A 6 -61.05 25.01 0.87
C ILE A 6 -59.89 25.42 1.77
N GLU A 7 -60.14 26.06 2.92
CA GLU A 7 -59.12 26.47 3.86
C GLU A 7 -58.28 25.30 4.34
N VAL A 8 -58.89 24.17 4.71
CA VAL A 8 -58.18 22.93 5.10
C VAL A 8 -57.28 22.40 3.99
N LYS A 9 -57.77 22.42 2.74
CA LYS A 9 -56.95 21.99 1.59
C LYS A 9 -55.81 22.95 1.29
N GLU A 10 -55.97 24.23 1.48
CA GLU A 10 -54.90 25.22 1.32
C GLU A 10 -53.80 25.00 2.38
N GLU A 11 -54.17 24.69 3.62
CA GLU A 11 -53.20 24.34 4.67
C GLU A 11 -52.45 23.02 4.36
N GLU A 12 -53.16 21.98 3.90
CA GLU A 12 -52.55 20.72 3.47
C GLU A 12 -51.54 20.93 2.33
N VAL A 13 -51.92 21.65 1.27
CA VAL A 13 -51.03 21.95 0.14
C VAL A 13 -49.84 22.80 0.59
N GLN A 14 -50.00 23.72 1.50
CA GLN A 14 -48.90 24.52 2.03
C GLN A 14 -47.92 23.62 2.81
N ALA A 15 -48.43 22.71 3.63
CA ALA A 15 -47.58 21.74 4.38
C ALA A 15 -46.81 20.82 3.43
N GLU A 16 -47.45 20.27 2.41
CA GLU A 16 -46.79 19.45 1.40
C GLU A 16 -45.71 20.24 0.65
N TYR A 17 -45.97 21.50 0.34
CA TYR A 17 -44.98 22.37 -0.32
C TYR A 17 -43.73 22.61 0.55
N GLU A 18 -43.92 22.82 1.84
CA GLU A 18 -42.80 22.97 2.79
C GLU A 18 -41.98 21.68 2.96
N GLU A 19 -42.66 20.53 3.01
CA GLU A 19 -41.99 19.22 3.03
C GLU A 19 -41.18 18.99 1.76
N LEU A 20 -41.77 19.26 0.58
CA LEU A 20 -41.08 19.13 -0.70
C LEU A 20 -39.83 20.03 -0.77
N ASN A 21 -39.89 21.24 -0.30
CA ASN A 21 -38.80 22.20 -0.29
C ASN A 21 -37.66 21.71 0.65
N THR A 22 -38.04 21.10 1.80
CA THR A 22 -37.10 20.53 2.73
C THR A 22 -36.38 19.31 2.13
N LEU A 23 -37.14 18.42 1.45
CA LEU A 23 -36.58 17.27 0.74
C LEU A 23 -35.66 17.68 -0.40
N GLN A 24 -36.03 18.70 -1.15
CA GLN A 24 -35.19 19.25 -2.23
C GLN A 24 -33.87 19.79 -1.69
N THR A 25 -33.89 20.53 -0.59
CA THR A 25 -32.70 21.07 0.07
C THR A 25 -31.77 19.92 0.54
N LYS A 26 -32.37 18.90 1.15
CA LYS A 26 -31.62 17.70 1.59
C LYS A 26 -30.99 16.97 0.41
N LEU A 27 -31.72 16.82 -0.70
CA LEU A 27 -31.21 16.15 -1.90
C LEU A 27 -30.02 16.89 -2.50
N VAL A 28 -30.09 18.21 -2.60
CA VAL A 28 -28.99 19.07 -3.08
C VAL A 28 -27.76 18.92 -2.17
N GLY A 29 -27.96 18.90 -0.85
CA GLY A 29 -26.88 18.64 0.10
C GLY A 29 -26.21 17.29 -0.12
N GLN A 30 -26.98 16.22 -0.28
CA GLN A 30 -26.45 14.89 -0.57
C GLN A 30 -25.71 14.82 -1.92
N GLN A 31 -26.23 15.46 -2.95
CA GLN A 31 -25.54 15.54 -4.24
C GLN A 31 -24.18 16.23 -4.13
N THR A 32 -24.10 17.31 -3.36
CA THR A 32 -22.83 18.01 -3.12
C THR A 32 -21.82 17.13 -2.38
N GLU A 33 -22.26 16.38 -1.38
CA GLU A 33 -21.41 15.47 -0.63
C GLU A 33 -20.91 14.30 -1.50
N VAL A 34 -21.78 13.71 -2.31
CA VAL A 34 -21.41 12.66 -3.27
C VAL A 34 -20.41 13.19 -4.29
N GLN A 35 -20.62 14.40 -4.83
CA GLN A 35 -19.67 14.99 -5.77
C GLN A 35 -18.30 15.20 -5.15
N LYS A 36 -18.24 15.68 -3.90
CA LYS A 36 -16.99 15.81 -3.15
C LYS A 36 -16.26 14.46 -2.99
N MET A 37 -16.98 13.40 -2.62
CA MET A 37 -16.40 12.06 -2.51
C MET A 37 -15.87 11.54 -3.87
N ILE A 38 -16.56 11.85 -4.96
CA ILE A 38 -16.10 11.50 -6.32
C ILE A 38 -14.78 12.20 -6.64
N ASP A 39 -14.68 13.49 -6.34
CA ASP A 39 -13.48 14.27 -6.64
C ASP A 39 -12.29 13.83 -5.78
N GLU A 40 -12.49 13.55 -4.49
CA GLU A 40 -11.49 12.97 -3.60
C GLU A 40 -11.01 11.58 -4.10
N ASN A 41 -11.92 10.74 -4.58
CA ASN A 41 -11.57 9.43 -5.11
C ASN A 41 -10.82 9.51 -6.45
N LYS A 42 -11.14 10.49 -7.30
CA LYS A 42 -10.38 10.75 -8.53
C LYS A 42 -8.95 11.17 -8.23
N GLU A 43 -8.74 12.02 -7.23
CA GLU A 43 -7.40 12.43 -6.80
C GLU A 43 -6.60 11.22 -6.28
N LYS A 44 -7.22 10.39 -5.42
CA LYS A 44 -6.59 9.15 -4.92
C LYS A 44 -6.21 8.20 -6.07
N LEU A 45 -7.09 8.03 -7.05
CA LEU A 45 -6.83 7.21 -8.23
C LEU A 45 -5.64 7.75 -9.04
N SER A 46 -5.57 9.05 -9.26
CA SER A 46 -4.44 9.69 -9.97
C SER A 46 -3.12 9.47 -9.24
N ASN A 47 -3.13 9.59 -7.92
CA ASN A 47 -1.94 9.36 -7.10
C ASN A 47 -1.48 7.90 -7.17
N ILE A 48 -2.41 6.94 -7.06
CA ILE A 48 -2.12 5.51 -7.19
C ILE A 48 -1.55 5.19 -8.59
N GLN A 49 -2.11 5.77 -9.65
CA GLN A 49 -1.58 5.57 -10.99
C GLN A 49 -0.13 6.08 -11.13
N SER A 50 0.15 7.26 -10.58
CA SER A 50 1.51 7.81 -10.56
C SER A 50 2.51 6.91 -9.81
N GLU A 51 2.07 6.29 -8.70
CA GLU A 51 2.88 5.31 -7.97
C GLU A 51 3.12 4.03 -8.78
N ILE A 52 2.11 3.54 -9.47
CA ILE A 52 2.23 2.37 -10.36
C ILE A 52 3.27 2.65 -11.43
N ASP A 53 3.20 3.80 -12.08
CA ASP A 53 4.11 4.19 -13.14
C ASP A 53 5.56 4.35 -12.61
N ALA A 54 5.73 4.97 -11.44
CA ALA A 54 7.03 5.10 -10.79
C ALA A 54 7.63 3.74 -10.40
N ASN A 55 6.81 2.83 -9.87
CA ASN A 55 7.24 1.48 -9.50
C ASN A 55 7.58 0.63 -10.74
N ALA A 56 6.84 0.77 -11.83
CA ALA A 56 7.16 0.12 -13.10
C ALA A 56 8.51 0.59 -13.65
N ALA A 57 8.76 1.89 -13.61
CA ALA A 57 10.05 2.46 -14.04
C ALA A 57 11.22 2.00 -13.15
N ALA A 58 11.00 1.90 -11.83
CA ALA A 58 12.00 1.38 -10.90
C ALA A 58 12.30 -0.10 -11.14
N LEU A 59 11.28 -0.90 -11.45
CA LEU A 59 11.43 -2.32 -11.78
C LEU A 59 12.26 -2.52 -13.06
N GLU A 60 12.01 -1.75 -14.10
CA GLU A 60 12.79 -1.83 -15.35
C GLU A 60 14.26 -1.45 -15.11
N LYS A 61 14.54 -0.42 -14.33
CA LYS A 61 15.91 -0.07 -13.95
C LYS A 61 16.59 -1.18 -13.14
N ALA A 62 15.86 -1.83 -12.23
CA ALA A 62 16.38 -2.94 -11.44
C ALA A 62 16.74 -4.15 -12.32
N LYS A 63 15.89 -4.49 -13.29
CA LYS A 63 16.16 -5.56 -14.25
C LYS A 63 17.39 -5.24 -15.12
N GLU A 64 17.56 -4.00 -15.52
CA GLU A 64 18.72 -3.57 -16.32
C GLU A 64 20.01 -3.67 -15.51
N VAL A 65 19.99 -3.27 -14.23
CA VAL A 65 21.14 -3.44 -13.32
C VAL A 65 21.48 -4.92 -13.14
N GLU A 66 20.48 -5.77 -12.96
CA GLU A 66 20.66 -7.21 -12.84
C GLU A 66 21.26 -7.81 -14.13
N ARG A 67 20.77 -7.38 -15.30
CA ARG A 67 21.33 -7.79 -16.60
C ARG A 67 22.80 -7.41 -16.73
N ILE A 68 23.16 -6.17 -16.38
CA ILE A 68 24.54 -5.68 -16.43
C ILE A 68 25.43 -6.46 -15.46
N GLN A 69 24.93 -6.76 -14.26
CA GLN A 69 25.67 -7.55 -13.27
C GLN A 69 25.85 -9.00 -13.74
N GLN A 70 24.85 -9.59 -14.38
CA GLN A 70 24.97 -10.95 -14.96
C GLN A 70 25.95 -10.96 -16.15
N GLU A 71 25.97 -9.96 -17.00
CA GLU A 71 26.95 -9.84 -18.08
C GLU A 71 28.38 -9.64 -17.57
N GLN A 72 28.56 -8.85 -16.50
CA GLN A 72 29.87 -8.66 -15.85
C GLN A 72 30.33 -9.90 -15.06
N ALA A 73 29.40 -10.66 -14.48
CA ALA A 73 29.66 -11.92 -13.79
C ALA A 73 29.90 -13.09 -14.78
N GLY A 74 29.50 -12.93 -16.02
CA GLY A 74 29.62 -13.97 -17.06
C GLY A 74 31.04 -14.41 -17.40
N ASN A 75 32.08 -13.74 -16.90
CA ASN A 75 33.48 -14.17 -17.00
C ASN A 75 34.00 -14.97 -15.79
N ASN A 76 33.17 -15.11 -14.71
CA ASN A 76 33.52 -15.90 -13.51
C ASN A 76 32.33 -16.72 -12.98
N TYR A 77 31.43 -17.15 -13.86
CA TYR A 77 30.29 -17.97 -13.46
C TYR A 77 30.76 -19.39 -13.12
N ILE A 78 30.92 -19.67 -11.84
CA ILE A 78 30.82 -21.03 -11.30
C ILE A 78 29.32 -21.31 -11.17
N PRO A 79 28.73 -22.24 -11.97
CA PRO A 79 27.33 -22.56 -11.81
C PRO A 79 27.12 -23.13 -10.40
N SER A 80 26.54 -22.34 -9.52
CA SER A 80 25.99 -22.83 -8.28
C SER A 80 24.85 -23.76 -8.67
N THR A 81 25.12 -25.05 -8.67
CA THR A 81 24.13 -26.11 -8.76
C THR A 81 23.03 -25.78 -7.78
N GLY A 82 21.81 -25.65 -8.30
CA GLY A 82 20.60 -25.20 -7.63
C GLY A 82 20.54 -25.54 -6.16
N GLY A 83 20.91 -24.59 -5.32
CA GLY A 83 20.70 -24.69 -3.90
C GLY A 83 19.20 -24.62 -3.64
N ASN A 84 18.62 -25.71 -3.17
CA ASN A 84 17.32 -25.71 -2.54
C ASN A 84 17.22 -24.46 -1.65
N VAL A 85 16.16 -23.67 -1.81
CA VAL A 85 15.75 -22.67 -0.83
C VAL A 85 15.40 -23.45 0.43
N VAL A 86 16.39 -23.68 1.28
CA VAL A 86 16.20 -24.41 2.53
C VAL A 86 15.67 -23.41 3.53
N SER A 87 14.38 -23.47 3.74
CA SER A 87 13.71 -22.80 4.84
C SER A 87 14.44 -23.15 6.14
N GLY A 88 14.98 -22.12 6.82
CA GLY A 88 15.56 -22.29 8.16
C GLY A 88 17.06 -22.52 8.26
N ASN A 89 17.83 -22.47 7.17
CA ASN A 89 19.29 -22.66 7.21
C ASN A 89 20.12 -21.40 7.55
N GLY A 90 19.48 -20.33 8.02
CA GLY A 90 20.18 -19.09 8.37
C GLY A 90 20.45 -18.13 7.22
N TYR A 91 19.88 -18.34 6.01
CA TYR A 91 20.00 -17.41 4.92
C TYR A 91 19.38 -16.05 5.28
N PHE A 92 18.17 -16.07 5.82
CA PHE A 92 17.51 -14.88 6.33
C PHE A 92 17.66 -14.73 7.84
N THR A 93 17.91 -13.48 8.30
CA THR A 93 17.83 -13.10 9.71
C THR A 93 16.51 -12.40 9.98
N HIS A 94 16.15 -12.29 11.27
CA HIS A 94 14.97 -11.57 11.68
C HIS A 94 15.14 -10.05 11.37
N PRO A 95 14.23 -9.44 10.60
CA PRO A 95 14.41 -8.06 10.14
C PRO A 95 14.18 -7.00 11.24
N CYS A 96 13.47 -7.34 12.31
CA CYS A 96 13.15 -6.42 13.40
C CYS A 96 13.41 -7.08 14.76
N PRO A 97 14.68 -7.28 15.16
CA PRO A 97 15.00 -7.94 16.44
C PRO A 97 14.55 -7.15 17.66
N GLY A 98 14.34 -5.83 17.52
CA GLY A 98 13.81 -4.93 18.56
C GLY A 98 12.30 -4.84 18.62
N MET A 99 11.56 -5.71 17.95
CA MET A 99 10.09 -5.74 18.03
C MET A 99 9.60 -6.04 19.45
N SER A 100 8.43 -5.48 19.80
CA SER A 100 7.75 -5.83 21.05
C SER A 100 7.04 -7.18 20.95
N TYR A 101 6.35 -7.42 19.83
CA TYR A 101 5.68 -8.67 19.51
C TYR A 101 5.33 -8.73 18.02
N GLN A 102 5.04 -9.93 17.54
CA GLN A 102 4.49 -10.12 16.21
C GLN A 102 2.97 -9.94 16.26
N SER A 103 2.45 -8.95 15.55
CA SER A 103 1.03 -8.58 15.58
C SER A 103 0.19 -9.30 14.53
N SER A 104 0.81 -9.84 13.46
CA SER A 104 0.11 -10.59 12.42
C SER A 104 1.03 -11.56 11.69
N TYR A 105 0.44 -12.62 11.12
CA TYR A 105 1.15 -13.72 10.47
C TYR A 105 0.81 -13.84 9.01
N PHE A 106 1.73 -14.38 8.21
CA PHE A 106 1.46 -14.74 6.83
C PHE A 106 0.28 -15.71 6.72
N GLY A 107 -0.64 -15.42 5.79
CA GLY A 107 -1.84 -16.22 5.55
C GLY A 107 -3.00 -15.95 6.51
N GLU A 108 -2.86 -15.05 7.48
CA GLU A 108 -3.95 -14.64 8.37
C GLU A 108 -5.13 -14.09 7.56
N ILE A 109 -6.34 -14.60 7.85
CA ILE A 109 -7.55 -14.17 7.13
C ILE A 109 -7.98 -12.80 7.66
N ARG A 110 -8.05 -11.82 6.76
CA ARG A 110 -8.52 -10.46 7.04
C ARG A 110 -9.70 -10.11 6.13
N PRO A 111 -10.77 -9.46 6.64
CA PRO A 111 -11.96 -9.16 5.85
C PRO A 111 -11.72 -8.28 4.61
N TYR A 112 -10.65 -7.48 4.65
CA TYR A 112 -10.26 -6.50 3.63
C TYR A 112 -9.09 -6.95 2.75
N GLU A 113 -8.56 -8.18 2.94
CA GLU A 113 -7.37 -8.66 2.24
C GLU A 113 -7.64 -10.01 1.55
N VAL A 114 -7.88 -9.94 0.24
CA VAL A 114 -8.19 -11.15 -0.56
C VAL A 114 -6.98 -12.09 -0.59
N GLY A 115 -7.22 -13.34 -0.20
CA GLY A 115 -6.18 -14.38 -0.18
C GLY A 115 -5.26 -14.35 1.03
N GLY A 116 -5.68 -13.66 2.10
CA GLY A 116 -4.98 -13.57 3.38
C GLY A 116 -3.75 -12.67 3.37
N HIS A 117 -3.25 -12.40 4.56
CA HIS A 117 -2.10 -11.53 4.79
C HIS A 117 -0.82 -12.03 4.09
N LYS A 118 -0.14 -11.16 3.37
CA LYS A 118 1.01 -11.50 2.50
C LYS A 118 2.37 -11.34 3.18
N GLY A 119 2.40 -11.09 4.48
CA GLY A 119 3.63 -10.85 5.23
C GLY A 119 3.53 -11.20 6.69
N HIS A 120 4.50 -10.72 7.45
CA HIS A 120 4.51 -10.74 8.91
C HIS A 120 4.54 -9.31 9.41
N ASP A 121 3.66 -8.95 10.34
CA ASP A 121 3.64 -7.64 10.96
C ASP A 121 4.31 -7.70 12.34
N TYR A 122 5.27 -6.81 12.56
CA TYR A 122 6.02 -6.69 13.80
C TYR A 122 5.71 -5.34 14.46
N ALA A 123 5.10 -5.38 15.63
CA ALA A 123 4.85 -4.19 16.42
C ALA A 123 6.15 -3.72 17.11
N ALA A 124 6.54 -2.48 16.85
CA ALA A 124 7.74 -1.88 17.44
C ALA A 124 7.51 -0.39 17.72
N ALA A 125 8.24 0.17 18.65
CA ALA A 125 8.24 1.61 18.91
C ALA A 125 8.78 2.37 17.70
N VAL A 126 8.29 3.60 17.47
CA VAL A 126 8.82 4.47 16.44
C VAL A 126 10.31 4.71 16.66
N GLY A 127 11.13 4.53 15.61
CA GLY A 127 12.57 4.61 15.68
C GLY A 127 13.29 3.28 15.95
N THR A 128 12.57 2.19 16.19
CA THR A 128 13.19 0.86 16.26
C THR A 128 13.82 0.52 14.91
N PRO A 129 15.11 0.17 14.86
CA PRO A 129 15.77 -0.13 13.60
C PRO A 129 15.27 -1.45 13.01
N THR A 130 15.13 -1.46 11.69
CA THR A 130 14.93 -2.67 10.89
C THR A 130 16.16 -2.92 10.04
N TYR A 131 16.47 -4.19 9.82
CA TYR A 131 17.66 -4.65 9.12
C TYR A 131 17.27 -5.44 7.87
N ALA A 132 18.16 -5.47 6.89
CA ALA A 132 18.01 -6.36 5.75
C ALA A 132 18.07 -7.81 6.24
N ALA A 133 17.06 -8.60 5.89
CA ALA A 133 17.01 -10.01 6.30
C ALA A 133 18.13 -10.84 5.66
N ALA A 134 18.65 -10.40 4.50
CA ALA A 134 19.83 -10.91 3.83
C ALA A 134 20.52 -9.78 3.07
N ALA A 135 21.78 -9.96 2.71
CA ALA A 135 22.51 -9.02 1.86
C ALA A 135 21.84 -8.91 0.48
N GLY A 136 21.91 -7.73 -0.13
CA GLY A 136 21.32 -7.48 -1.44
C GLY A 136 21.36 -6.02 -1.88
N THR A 137 20.75 -5.75 -3.03
CA THR A 137 20.65 -4.40 -3.57
C THR A 137 19.27 -3.82 -3.34
N VAL A 138 19.20 -2.63 -2.78
CA VAL A 138 17.96 -1.88 -2.61
C VAL A 138 17.44 -1.47 -3.98
N VAL A 139 16.27 -1.98 -4.38
CA VAL A 139 15.64 -1.65 -5.66
C VAL A 139 14.61 -0.54 -5.52
N ILE A 140 13.97 -0.44 -4.36
CA ILE A 140 13.04 0.65 -4.03
C ILE A 140 13.38 1.17 -2.62
N ALA A 141 13.43 2.49 -2.48
CA ALA A 141 13.42 3.19 -1.20
C ALA A 141 12.66 4.50 -1.40
N GLY A 142 11.45 4.58 -0.85
CA GLY A 142 10.55 5.71 -1.10
C GLY A 142 9.26 5.62 -0.29
N PHE A 143 8.29 6.42 -0.68
CA PHE A 143 6.97 6.46 -0.07
C PHE A 143 5.90 5.94 -1.04
N SER A 144 4.93 5.22 -0.52
CA SER A 144 3.70 4.84 -1.21
C SER A 144 2.52 4.96 -0.25
N TYR A 145 1.33 5.26 -0.78
CA TYR A 145 0.12 5.41 0.06
C TYR A 145 -0.27 4.10 0.75
N SER A 146 0.01 2.96 0.15
CA SER A 146 -0.34 1.65 0.71
C SER A 146 0.73 1.12 1.67
N ALA A 147 2.02 1.34 1.38
CA ALA A 147 3.14 0.79 2.14
C ALA A 147 3.83 1.82 3.07
N GLY A 148 3.42 3.09 3.04
CA GLY A 148 4.10 4.17 3.75
C GLY A 148 5.53 4.36 3.24
N ASN A 149 6.46 4.73 4.10
CA ASN A 149 7.88 4.64 3.77
C ASN A 149 8.28 3.17 3.70
N TRP A 150 8.84 2.75 2.58
CA TRP A 150 9.13 1.34 2.34
C TRP A 150 10.43 1.11 1.59
N VAL A 151 10.97 -0.08 1.77
CA VAL A 151 12.21 -0.54 1.12
C VAL A 151 11.93 -1.89 0.47
N VAL A 152 12.48 -2.11 -0.72
CA VAL A 152 12.52 -3.41 -1.40
C VAL A 152 13.97 -3.76 -1.68
N ILE A 153 14.38 -4.97 -1.30
CA ILE A 153 15.73 -5.48 -1.50
C ILE A 153 15.69 -6.70 -2.39
N ASN A 154 16.48 -6.70 -3.45
CA ASN A 154 16.74 -7.85 -4.29
C ASN A 154 18.00 -8.57 -3.78
N HIS A 155 17.84 -9.83 -3.38
CA HIS A 155 18.91 -10.68 -2.83
C HIS A 155 19.60 -11.56 -3.88
N GLY A 156 19.18 -11.44 -5.15
CA GLY A 156 19.55 -12.38 -6.20
C GLY A 156 18.71 -13.67 -6.17
N ASN A 157 18.92 -14.55 -7.13
CA ASN A 157 18.20 -15.83 -7.27
C ASN A 157 16.66 -15.73 -7.26
N GLY A 158 16.10 -14.58 -7.68
CA GLY A 158 14.67 -14.31 -7.65
C GLY A 158 14.09 -14.01 -6.27
N LEU A 159 14.91 -13.89 -5.24
CA LEU A 159 14.47 -13.57 -3.88
C LEU A 159 14.40 -12.05 -3.66
N VAL A 160 13.27 -11.60 -3.14
CA VAL A 160 13.00 -10.19 -2.84
C VAL A 160 12.37 -10.10 -1.46
N THR A 161 12.82 -9.14 -0.64
CA THR A 161 12.15 -8.78 0.61
C THR A 161 11.60 -7.36 0.54
N LYS A 162 10.47 -7.14 1.22
CA LYS A 162 9.79 -5.85 1.31
C LYS A 162 9.61 -5.47 2.77
N TYR A 163 9.95 -4.24 3.09
CA TYR A 163 9.88 -3.66 4.44
C TYR A 163 9.03 -2.42 4.36
N MET A 164 7.93 -2.37 5.11
CA MET A 164 6.89 -1.35 4.98
C MET A 164 6.65 -0.61 6.29
N HIS A 165 5.97 0.54 6.18
CA HIS A 165 5.50 1.35 7.31
C HIS A 165 6.61 1.90 8.22
N HIS A 166 7.77 2.24 7.64
CA HIS A 166 8.86 2.88 8.38
C HIS A 166 8.55 4.33 8.71
N SER A 167 9.05 4.81 9.85
CA SER A 167 9.02 6.23 10.20
C SER A 167 10.01 7.05 9.37
N ALA A 168 11.13 6.44 8.97
CA ALA A 168 12.16 7.05 8.12
C ALA A 168 12.92 5.98 7.35
N LEU A 169 13.57 6.35 6.25
CA LEU A 169 14.42 5.48 5.45
C LEU A 169 15.89 5.85 5.66
N ALA A 170 16.72 4.84 5.95
CA ALA A 170 18.17 4.99 6.13
C ALA A 170 18.98 4.59 4.89
N VAL A 171 18.30 4.11 3.84
CA VAL A 171 18.90 3.60 2.60
C VAL A 171 18.27 4.26 1.38
N ARG A 172 18.93 4.14 0.22
CA ARG A 172 18.46 4.65 -1.07
C ARG A 172 18.48 3.55 -2.13
N ALA A 173 17.67 3.72 -3.17
CA ALA A 173 17.67 2.82 -4.33
C ALA A 173 19.07 2.76 -4.97
N GLY A 174 19.48 1.56 -5.39
CA GLY A 174 20.80 1.25 -5.93
C GLY A 174 21.88 0.99 -4.86
N GLN A 175 21.58 1.16 -3.57
CA GLN A 175 22.53 0.88 -2.49
C GLN A 175 22.61 -0.63 -2.24
N TYR A 176 23.83 -1.16 -2.14
CA TYR A 176 24.05 -2.50 -1.60
C TYR A 176 24.00 -2.45 -0.08
N VAL A 177 23.35 -3.41 0.54
CA VAL A 177 23.25 -3.58 1.99
C VAL A 177 23.68 -4.97 2.41
N GLU A 178 24.37 -5.01 3.53
CA GLU A 178 24.70 -6.25 4.20
C GLU A 178 23.51 -6.76 5.02
N LYS A 179 23.61 -8.02 5.43
CA LYS A 179 22.64 -8.69 6.31
C LYS A 179 22.74 -8.20 7.74
#